data_6023ce39e2fcd68a3a8d343ae69111c5
#
_entry.id   6023ce39e2fcd68a3a8d343ae69111c5
#
_cell.length_a   1.000
_cell.length_b   1.000
_cell.length_c   1.000
_cell.angle_alpha   90.00
_cell.angle_beta   90.00
_cell.angle_gamma   90.00
#
_symmetry.space_group_name_H-M   'P 1'
#
loop_
_entity.id
_entity.type
_entity.pdbx_description
1 polymer ?
#
loop_
_entity_poly.entity_id
_entity_poly.type
_entity_poly.pdbx_seq_one_letter_code
_entity_poly.pdbx_strand_id
1 'polypeptide(L)'
;LDIFISDEYHRASLQELMGIITRYRSELNLLFFSTQHSRLKDYLEEWIEKSATIGMEYMEKMRRLHPELHTDISPFFMHFTCSWWINMMKEVVQHEELSSEEIECFIGEYIRFSTGGWKRLMNVKIER
;
A
#
# COMPACT_ATOMS: atom_id res chain seq x y z
N LEU A 1 17.03 5.22 0.38
CA LEU A 1 15.92 6.01 0.90
C LEU A 1 15.04 6.54 -0.21
N ASP A 2 15.65 7.11 -1.22
CA ASP A 2 14.94 7.78 -2.30
C ASP A 2 14.05 6.87 -3.10
N ILE A 3 14.51 5.66 -3.38
CA ILE A 3 13.77 4.71 -4.20
C ILE A 3 12.46 4.31 -3.52
N PHE A 4 12.53 4.01 -2.21
CA PHE A 4 11.36 3.51 -1.48
C PHE A 4 10.27 4.56 -1.30
N ILE A 5 10.65 5.82 -1.06
CA ILE A 5 9.70 6.90 -0.83
C ILE A 5 9.55 7.82 -2.05
N SER A 6 10.10 7.42 -3.20
CA SER A 6 9.97 8.14 -4.45
C SER A 6 8.54 8.02 -5.00
N ASP A 7 7.95 9.14 -5.38
CA ASP A 7 6.63 9.16 -6.00
C ASP A 7 6.62 8.38 -7.32
N GLU A 8 7.71 8.48 -8.09
CA GLU A 8 7.83 7.76 -9.37
C GLU A 8 7.83 6.25 -9.18
N TYR A 9 8.59 5.78 -8.19
CA TYR A 9 8.63 4.35 -7.88
C TYR A 9 7.24 3.83 -7.48
N HIS A 10 6.59 4.54 -6.56
CA HIS A 10 5.25 4.15 -6.12
C HIS A 10 4.24 4.22 -7.26
N ARG A 11 4.31 5.24 -8.09
CA ARG A 11 3.41 5.38 -9.23
C ARG A 11 3.58 4.23 -10.21
N ALA A 12 4.82 3.88 -10.57
CA ALA A 12 5.09 2.78 -11.48
C ALA A 12 4.57 1.46 -10.92
N SER A 13 4.82 1.19 -9.64
CA SER A 13 4.35 -0.03 -8.98
C SER A 13 2.83 -0.11 -8.95
N LEU A 14 2.16 0.99 -8.62
CA LEU A 14 0.71 1.02 -8.58
C LEU A 14 0.07 0.93 -9.96
N GLN A 15 0.68 1.54 -10.97
CA GLN A 15 0.18 1.43 -12.34
C GLN A 15 0.24 -0.02 -12.84
N GLU A 16 1.34 -0.72 -12.55
CA GLU A 16 1.48 -2.12 -12.88
C GLU A 16 0.42 -2.96 -12.17
N LEU A 17 0.23 -2.71 -10.87
CA LEU A 17 -0.78 -3.40 -10.07
C LEU A 17 -2.19 -3.13 -10.60
N MET A 18 -2.50 -1.89 -10.94
CA MET A 18 -3.81 -1.51 -11.47
C MET A 18 -4.06 -2.15 -12.84
N GLY A 19 -3.01 -2.34 -13.63
CA GLY A 19 -3.10 -3.09 -14.89
C GLY A 19 -3.54 -4.53 -14.65
N ILE A 20 -2.96 -5.18 -13.65
CA ILE A 20 -3.34 -6.54 -13.25
C ILE A 20 -4.77 -6.57 -12.75
N ILE A 21 -5.14 -5.64 -11.89
CA ILE A 21 -6.50 -5.54 -11.35
C ILE A 21 -7.53 -5.35 -12.48
N THR A 22 -7.24 -4.48 -13.43
CA THR A 22 -8.14 -4.24 -14.56
C THR A 22 -8.33 -5.49 -15.41
N ARG A 23 -7.25 -6.23 -15.64
CA ARG A 23 -7.29 -7.46 -16.45
C ARG A 23 -8.09 -8.57 -15.77
N TYR A 24 -7.95 -8.73 -14.46
CA TYR A 24 -8.53 -9.84 -13.71
C TYR A 24 -9.64 -9.39 -12.74
N ARG A 25 -10.27 -8.28 -13.04
CA ARG A 25 -11.24 -7.64 -12.13
C ARG A 25 -12.36 -8.58 -11.70
N SER A 26 -12.96 -9.31 -12.65
CA SER A 26 -14.07 -10.22 -12.36
C SER A 26 -13.63 -11.35 -11.43
N GLU A 27 -12.47 -11.94 -11.71
CA GLU A 27 -11.91 -13.01 -10.90
C GLU A 27 -11.55 -12.53 -9.49
N LEU A 28 -10.97 -11.35 -9.40
CA LEU A 28 -10.62 -10.74 -8.11
C LEU A 28 -11.86 -10.39 -7.31
N ASN A 29 -12.91 -9.92 -7.98
CA ASN A 29 -14.18 -9.61 -7.31
C ASN A 29 -14.76 -10.88 -6.67
N LEU A 30 -14.79 -11.98 -7.42
CA LEU A 30 -15.23 -13.27 -6.89
C LEU A 30 -14.35 -13.71 -5.72
N LEU A 31 -13.05 -13.57 -5.85
CA LEU A 31 -12.10 -13.98 -4.84
C LEU A 31 -12.27 -13.21 -3.53
N PHE A 32 -12.41 -11.89 -3.61
CA PHE A 32 -12.51 -11.04 -2.41
C PHE A 32 -13.90 -11.07 -1.75
N PHE A 33 -14.97 -11.27 -2.53
CA PHE A 33 -16.32 -11.04 -2.01
C PHE A 33 -17.19 -12.28 -2.03
N SER A 34 -16.68 -13.44 -2.45
CA SER A 34 -17.41 -14.68 -2.34
C SER A 34 -17.44 -15.15 -0.88
N THR A 35 -18.62 -15.51 -0.40
CA THR A 35 -18.82 -15.95 0.98
C THR A 35 -18.19 -17.31 1.28
N GLN A 36 -17.70 -18.01 0.27
CA GLN A 36 -17.16 -19.36 0.43
C GLN A 36 -15.66 -19.41 0.69
N HIS A 37 -15.00 -18.25 0.81
CA HIS A 37 -13.54 -18.19 0.89
C HIS A 37 -13.03 -17.76 2.28
N SER A 38 -13.32 -18.58 3.31
CA SER A 38 -12.71 -18.40 4.63
C SER A 38 -11.18 -18.53 4.55
N ARG A 39 -10.67 -19.38 3.66
CA ARG A 39 -9.23 -19.55 3.46
C ARG A 39 -8.57 -18.28 2.90
N LEU A 40 -9.27 -17.55 2.03
CA LEU A 40 -8.74 -16.30 1.52
C LEU A 40 -8.60 -15.27 2.63
N LYS A 41 -9.59 -15.18 3.52
CA LYS A 41 -9.54 -14.29 4.66
C LYS A 41 -8.30 -14.57 5.51
N ASP A 42 -8.07 -15.84 5.83
CA ASP A 42 -6.89 -16.25 6.61
C ASP A 42 -5.60 -15.94 5.88
N TYR A 43 -5.57 -16.17 4.56
CA TYR A 43 -4.41 -15.85 3.73
C TYR A 43 -4.10 -14.35 3.75
N LEU A 44 -5.12 -13.52 3.64
CA LEU A 44 -4.94 -12.06 3.64
C LEU A 44 -4.47 -11.57 5.01
N GLU A 45 -5.01 -12.12 6.09
CA GLU A 45 -4.56 -11.80 7.45
C GLU A 45 -3.08 -12.18 7.64
N GLU A 46 -2.69 -13.35 7.15
CA GLU A 46 -1.31 -13.80 7.19
C GLU A 46 -0.40 -12.89 6.36
N TRP A 47 -0.87 -12.48 5.18
CA TRP A 47 -0.13 -11.55 4.32
C TRP A 47 0.08 -10.21 5.02
N ILE A 48 -0.94 -9.69 5.71
CA ILE A 48 -0.84 -8.45 6.47
C ILE A 48 0.23 -8.57 7.55
N GLU A 49 0.22 -9.65 8.29
CA GLU A 49 1.20 -9.89 9.36
C GLU A 49 2.63 -9.98 8.81
N LYS A 50 2.82 -10.72 7.74
CA LYS A 50 4.14 -10.84 7.09
C LYS A 50 4.62 -9.50 6.55
N SER A 51 3.73 -8.75 5.91
CA SER A 51 4.06 -7.44 5.36
C SER A 51 4.40 -6.45 6.46
N ALA A 52 3.68 -6.48 7.57
CA ALA A 52 3.96 -5.63 8.71
C ALA A 52 5.32 -5.95 9.32
N THR A 53 5.67 -7.24 9.40
CA THR A 53 7.00 -7.66 9.89
C THR A 53 8.11 -7.12 8.98
N ILE A 54 7.94 -7.25 7.68
CA ILE A 54 8.90 -6.72 6.69
C ILE A 54 9.02 -5.20 6.84
N GLY A 55 7.89 -4.51 7.03
CA GLY A 55 7.89 -3.07 7.24
C GLY A 55 8.65 -2.65 8.49
N MET A 56 8.50 -3.40 9.58
CA MET A 56 9.22 -3.12 10.81
C MET A 56 10.72 -3.39 10.66
N GLU A 57 11.10 -4.44 9.95
CA GLU A 57 12.50 -4.72 9.62
C GLU A 57 13.10 -3.59 8.78
N TYR A 58 12.33 -3.07 7.82
CA TYR A 58 12.74 -1.93 7.02
C TYR A 58 12.99 -0.70 7.89
N MET A 59 12.11 -0.42 8.85
CA MET A 59 12.30 0.71 9.77
C MET A 59 13.55 0.56 10.61
N GLU A 60 13.86 -0.66 11.04
CA GLU A 60 15.09 -0.94 11.79
C GLU A 60 16.32 -0.69 10.93
N LYS A 61 16.29 -1.10 9.67
CA LYS A 61 17.37 -0.85 8.73
C LYS A 61 17.53 0.65 8.49
N MET A 62 16.45 1.37 8.32
CA MET A 62 16.48 2.82 8.12
C MET A 62 17.03 3.55 9.34
N ARG A 63 16.74 3.06 10.54
CA ARG A 63 17.30 3.62 11.77
C ARG A 63 18.81 3.58 11.76
N ARG A 64 19.40 2.48 11.29
CA ARG A 64 20.84 2.32 11.24
C ARG A 64 21.48 3.17 10.16
N LEU A 65 20.83 3.29 9.01
CA LEU A 65 21.37 4.02 7.86
C LEU A 65 21.15 5.53 7.95
N HIS A 66 20.04 5.94 8.55
CA HIS A 66 19.59 7.34 8.60
C HIS A 66 19.09 7.69 10.00
N PRO A 67 20.01 7.83 10.97
CA PRO A 67 19.61 8.07 12.36
C PRO A 67 18.86 9.39 12.57
N GLU A 68 18.91 10.30 11.61
CA GLU A 68 18.19 11.58 11.66
C GLU A 68 16.68 11.42 11.41
N LEU A 69 16.27 10.27 10.87
CA LEU A 69 14.86 10.02 10.59
C LEU A 69 14.15 9.47 11.83
N HIS A 70 12.87 9.80 11.93
CA HIS A 70 12.00 9.18 12.92
C HIS A 70 11.52 7.85 12.37
N THR A 71 12.03 6.75 12.92
CA THR A 71 11.71 5.40 12.47
C THR A 71 11.07 4.55 13.57
N ASP A 72 10.72 5.19 14.69
CA ASP A 72 10.09 4.51 15.81
C ASP A 72 8.58 4.42 15.58
N ILE A 73 8.22 3.63 14.58
CA ILE A 73 6.85 3.44 14.17
C ILE A 73 6.26 2.27 14.97
N SER A 74 5.06 2.46 15.51
CA SER A 74 4.45 1.39 16.29
C SER A 74 4.11 0.18 15.41
N PRO A 75 4.24 -1.03 15.93
CA PRO A 75 3.83 -2.23 15.19
C PRO A 75 2.36 -2.18 14.78
N PHE A 76 1.51 -1.61 15.61
CA PHE A 76 0.09 -1.48 15.28
C PHE A 76 -0.14 -0.56 14.08
N PHE A 77 0.59 0.56 14.02
CA PHE A 77 0.45 1.45 12.86
C PHE A 77 0.92 0.77 11.57
N MET A 78 2.01 0.00 11.64
CA MET A 78 2.48 -0.76 10.49
C MET A 78 1.45 -1.80 10.05
N HIS A 79 0.85 -2.51 10.99
CA HIS A 79 -0.24 -3.44 10.72
C HIS A 79 -1.41 -2.72 10.03
N PHE A 80 -1.79 -1.58 10.57
CA PHE A 80 -2.90 -0.79 10.04
C PHE A 80 -2.65 -0.37 8.59
N THR A 81 -1.45 0.10 8.27
CA THR A 81 -1.15 0.54 6.90
C THR A 81 -1.19 -0.60 5.90
N CYS A 82 -0.74 -1.79 6.29
CA CYS A 82 -0.84 -2.96 5.43
C CYS A 82 -2.30 -3.37 5.21
N SER A 83 -3.10 -3.35 6.28
CA SER A 83 -4.53 -3.63 6.20
C SER A 83 -5.26 -2.59 5.33
N TRP A 84 -4.91 -1.33 5.51
CA TRP A 84 -5.50 -0.24 4.72
C TRP A 84 -5.22 -0.42 3.23
N TRP A 85 -4.00 -0.85 2.88
CA TRP A 85 -3.64 -1.10 1.49
C TRP A 85 -4.51 -2.19 0.87
N ILE A 86 -4.74 -3.30 1.59
CA ILE A 86 -5.63 -4.37 1.13
C ILE A 86 -7.05 -3.85 0.93
N ASN A 87 -7.54 -3.05 1.87
CA ASN A 87 -8.89 -2.49 1.76
C ASN A 87 -9.01 -1.52 0.58
N MET A 88 -7.96 -0.76 0.29
CA MET A 88 -7.93 0.10 -0.89
C MET A 88 -8.08 -0.73 -2.16
N MET A 89 -7.36 -1.85 -2.26
CA MET A 89 -7.46 -2.73 -3.43
C MET A 89 -8.86 -3.31 -3.58
N LYS A 90 -9.47 -3.72 -2.47
CA LYS A 90 -10.84 -4.25 -2.48
C LYS A 90 -11.83 -3.21 -3.00
N GLU A 91 -11.67 -1.96 -2.58
CA GLU A 91 -12.52 -0.87 -3.04
C GLU A 91 -12.42 -0.69 -4.56
N VAL A 92 -11.22 -0.67 -5.10
CA VAL A 92 -11.02 -0.53 -6.55
C VAL A 92 -11.64 -1.70 -7.30
N VAL A 93 -11.46 -2.92 -6.82
CA VAL A 93 -12.01 -4.12 -7.46
C VAL A 93 -13.54 -4.10 -7.43
N GLN A 94 -14.11 -3.67 -6.31
CA GLN A 94 -15.57 -3.65 -6.12
C GLN A 94 -16.26 -2.62 -7.01
N HIS A 95 -15.62 -1.49 -7.27
CA HIS A 95 -16.20 -0.40 -8.05
C HIS A 95 -15.87 -0.53 -9.54
N GLU A 96 -16.59 -1.46 -10.20
CA GLU A 96 -16.38 -1.77 -11.61
C GLU A 96 -16.72 -0.59 -12.54
N GLU A 97 -17.49 0.37 -12.05
CA GLU A 97 -17.89 1.56 -12.80
C GLU A 97 -16.73 2.55 -13.02
N LEU A 98 -15.62 2.38 -12.29
CA LEU A 98 -14.48 3.28 -12.43
C LEU A 98 -13.82 3.12 -13.80
N SER A 99 -13.64 4.24 -14.50
CA SER A 99 -12.91 4.26 -15.76
C SER A 99 -11.40 4.19 -15.51
N SER A 100 -10.65 3.90 -16.56
CA SER A 100 -9.18 3.92 -16.47
C SER A 100 -8.66 5.28 -16.06
N GLU A 101 -9.28 6.36 -16.53
CA GLU A 101 -8.89 7.73 -16.18
C GLU A 101 -9.16 8.01 -14.69
N GLU A 102 -10.29 7.55 -14.18
CA GLU A 102 -10.63 7.70 -12.76
C GLU A 102 -9.66 6.93 -11.87
N ILE A 103 -9.27 5.74 -12.30
CA ILE A 103 -8.27 4.93 -11.58
C ILE A 103 -6.91 5.63 -11.57
N GLU A 104 -6.49 6.18 -12.71
CA GLU A 104 -5.25 6.96 -12.81
C GLU A 104 -5.25 8.16 -11.86
N CYS A 105 -6.34 8.88 -11.83
CA CYS A 105 -6.50 10.03 -10.94
C CYS A 105 -6.40 9.58 -9.47
N PHE A 106 -7.08 8.50 -9.13
CA PHE A 106 -7.04 7.93 -7.79
C PHE A 106 -5.62 7.51 -7.38
N ILE A 107 -4.88 6.87 -8.28
CA ILE A 107 -3.50 6.48 -8.01
C ILE A 107 -2.66 7.71 -7.64
N GLY A 108 -2.80 8.79 -8.40
CA GLY A 108 -2.09 10.03 -8.11
C GLY A 108 -2.41 10.61 -6.74
N GLU A 109 -3.68 10.62 -6.39
CA GLU A 109 -4.13 11.08 -5.07
C GLU A 109 -3.61 10.20 -3.95
N TYR A 110 -3.72 8.89 -4.14
CA TYR A 110 -3.25 7.90 -3.15
C TYR A 110 -1.76 8.05 -2.89
N ILE A 111 -0.95 8.18 -3.96
CA ILE A 111 0.49 8.30 -3.84
C ILE A 111 0.85 9.58 -3.08
N ARG A 112 0.26 10.71 -3.46
CA ARG A 112 0.55 11.98 -2.78
C ARG A 112 0.19 11.95 -1.31
N PHE A 113 -0.96 11.37 -1.00
CA PHE A 113 -1.41 11.24 0.37
C PHE A 113 -0.50 10.30 1.17
N SER A 114 -0.22 9.14 0.62
CA SER A 114 0.55 8.08 1.28
C SER A 114 2.01 8.48 1.49
N THR A 115 2.68 8.94 0.43
CA THR A 115 4.09 9.32 0.54
C THR A 115 4.27 10.58 1.37
N GLY A 116 3.36 11.54 1.25
CA GLY A 116 3.39 12.74 2.07
C GLY A 116 3.22 12.42 3.55
N GLY A 117 2.30 11.50 3.88
CA GLY A 117 2.10 11.05 5.24
C GLY A 117 3.32 10.36 5.82
N TRP A 118 3.91 9.44 5.07
CA TRP A 118 5.13 8.75 5.52
C TRP A 118 6.31 9.70 5.71
N LYS A 119 6.51 10.62 4.76
CA LYS A 119 7.57 11.63 4.88
C LYS A 119 7.39 12.47 6.13
N ARG A 120 6.17 12.88 6.41
CA ARG A 120 5.88 13.67 7.60
C ARG A 120 6.12 12.86 8.88
N LEU A 121 5.64 11.63 8.91
CA LEU A 121 5.78 10.75 10.06
C LEU A 121 7.25 10.46 10.37
N MET A 122 8.06 10.27 9.34
CA MET A 122 9.48 9.95 9.48
C MET A 122 10.38 11.19 9.57
N ASN A 123 9.80 12.37 9.52
CA ASN A 123 10.53 13.64 9.51
C ASN A 123 11.52 13.78 8.35
N VAL A 124 11.15 13.25 7.20
CA VAL A 124 11.92 13.46 5.98
C VAL A 124 11.72 14.89 5.53
N LYS A 125 12.83 15.59 5.23
CA LYS A 125 12.75 16.95 4.71
C LYS A 125 12.12 16.92 3.32
N ILE A 126 11.06 17.72 3.17
CA ILE A 126 10.39 17.88 1.89
C ILE A 126 11.02 19.07 1.21
N GLU A 127 11.69 18.85 0.08
CA GLU A 127 12.20 19.93 -0.75
C GLU A 127 11.03 20.58 -1.48
N ARG A 128 11.00 21.89 -1.43
CA ARG A 128 9.97 22.69 -2.11
C ARG A 128 10.44 23.07 -3.52
#